data_bf69e4f850f0b44ee7e2239d23943884
#
_entry.id   bf69e4f850f0b44ee7e2239d23943884
#
_cell.length_a   1.000
_cell.length_b   1.000
_cell.length_c   1.000
_cell.angle_alpha   90.00
_cell.angle_beta   90.00
_cell.angle_gamma   90.00
#
_symmetry.space_group_name_H-M   'P 1'
#
loop_
_entity.id
_entity.type
_entity.pdbx_description
1 polymer ?
#
loop_
_entity_poly.entity_id
_entity_poly.type
_entity_poly.pdbx_seq_one_letter_code
_entity_poly.pdbx_strand_id
1 'polypeptide(L)'
;RDTGQELGIHALIIATVLALTSLSALTYFKENLYKSIPYIAKASCSSLQNKLNIGLELSSEFVFQDYLINYITSLEKDENAKQSMLRAMRNLSSKKGFSSCFVSSSLTNNYYAITKGELKRKTLSSTKAEDQWFFNVMKANKDIDYNVQYDALLDEFNLFFNIKIKD
;
A
#
# COMPACT_ATOMS: atom_id res chain seq x y z
N ARG A 1 -30.80 -13.60 66.69
CA ARG A 1 -30.04 -14.75 66.09
C ARG A 1 -30.27 -14.93 64.60
N ASP A 2 -31.20 -14.16 64.00
CA ASP A 2 -31.58 -14.29 62.57
C ASP A 2 -30.86 -13.31 61.61
N THR A 3 -30.35 -12.18 62.11
CA THR A 3 -29.77 -11.13 61.25
C THR A 3 -28.53 -11.58 60.48
N GLY A 4 -27.75 -12.50 60.98
CA GLY A 4 -26.56 -12.99 60.29
C GLY A 4 -26.86 -13.93 59.13
N GLN A 5 -27.93 -14.72 59.21
CA GLN A 5 -28.36 -15.62 58.15
C GLN A 5 -29.02 -14.84 57.02
N GLU A 6 -29.85 -13.82 57.32
CA GLU A 6 -30.46 -12.95 56.31
C GLU A 6 -29.40 -12.15 55.52
N LEU A 7 -28.37 -11.62 56.22
CA LEU A 7 -27.26 -10.92 55.56
C LEU A 7 -26.47 -11.84 54.61
N GLY A 8 -26.26 -13.10 55.02
CA GLY A 8 -25.58 -14.10 54.18
C GLY A 8 -26.35 -14.45 52.92
N ILE A 9 -27.69 -14.58 53.02
CA ILE A 9 -28.56 -14.89 51.87
C ILE A 9 -28.58 -13.71 50.88
N HIS A 10 -28.69 -12.47 51.38
CA HIS A 10 -28.68 -11.29 50.50
C HIS A 10 -27.32 -11.13 49.80
N ALA A 11 -26.18 -11.34 50.46
CA ALA A 11 -24.88 -11.31 49.86
C ALA A 11 -24.70 -12.37 48.75
N LEU A 12 -25.21 -13.57 48.98
CA LEU A 12 -25.20 -14.67 48.01
C LEU A 12 -26.04 -14.33 46.76
N ILE A 13 -27.22 -13.79 46.94
CA ILE A 13 -28.11 -13.38 45.84
C ILE A 13 -27.44 -12.29 45.01
N ILE A 14 -26.88 -11.27 45.63
CA ILE A 14 -26.20 -10.18 44.94
C ILE A 14 -25.01 -10.74 44.15
N ALA A 15 -24.17 -11.58 44.74
CA ALA A 15 -23.02 -12.20 44.05
C ALA A 15 -23.48 -13.04 42.84
N THR A 16 -24.56 -13.79 42.98
CA THR A 16 -25.08 -14.61 41.87
C THR A 16 -25.65 -13.74 40.74
N VAL A 17 -26.37 -12.68 41.06
CA VAL A 17 -26.89 -11.73 40.05
C VAL A 17 -25.75 -11.04 39.32
N LEU A 18 -24.70 -10.58 40.01
CA LEU A 18 -23.55 -9.97 39.41
C LEU A 18 -22.76 -10.95 38.49
N ALA A 19 -22.64 -12.20 38.92
CA ALA A 19 -21.99 -13.23 38.07
C ALA A 19 -22.79 -13.53 36.81
N LEU A 20 -24.12 -13.65 36.91
CA LEU A 20 -25.00 -13.91 35.77
C LEU A 20 -25.02 -12.72 34.78
N THR A 21 -25.07 -11.48 35.28
CA THR A 21 -25.05 -10.30 34.43
C THR A 21 -23.72 -10.13 33.73
N SER A 22 -22.59 -10.41 34.41
CA SER A 22 -21.26 -10.38 33.81
C SER A 22 -21.09 -11.44 32.73
N LEU A 23 -21.61 -12.65 32.96
CA LEU A 23 -21.55 -13.76 32.01
C LEU A 23 -22.38 -13.45 30.75
N SER A 24 -23.57 -12.91 30.91
CA SER A 24 -24.47 -12.54 29.81
C SER A 24 -23.89 -11.36 29.01
N ALA A 25 -23.28 -10.37 29.67
CA ALA A 25 -22.59 -9.27 29.00
C ALA A 25 -21.40 -9.76 28.18
N LEU A 26 -20.60 -10.69 28.69
CA LEU A 26 -19.47 -11.31 28.00
C LEU A 26 -19.90 -12.10 26.77
N THR A 27 -20.99 -12.87 26.90
CA THR A 27 -21.58 -13.65 25.80
C THR A 27 -22.11 -12.72 24.71
N TYR A 28 -22.84 -11.68 25.07
CA TYR A 28 -23.38 -10.68 24.15
C TYR A 28 -22.24 -9.95 23.42
N PHE A 29 -21.18 -9.55 24.12
CA PHE A 29 -20.01 -8.91 23.54
C PHE A 29 -19.30 -9.84 22.54
N LYS A 30 -19.10 -11.11 22.94
CA LYS A 30 -18.47 -12.13 22.09
C LYS A 30 -19.28 -12.37 20.81
N GLU A 31 -20.59 -12.53 20.90
CA GLU A 31 -21.46 -12.72 19.73
C GLU A 31 -21.44 -11.52 18.79
N ASN A 32 -21.50 -10.30 19.32
CA ASN A 32 -21.42 -9.10 18.50
C ASN A 32 -20.05 -8.94 17.82
N LEU A 33 -18.98 -9.28 18.53
CA LEU A 33 -17.64 -9.28 17.96
C LEU A 33 -17.54 -10.25 16.78
N TYR A 34 -17.99 -11.51 16.96
CA TYR A 34 -17.98 -12.50 15.89
C TYR A 34 -18.85 -12.12 14.69
N LYS A 35 -19.98 -11.45 14.91
CA LYS A 35 -20.82 -10.94 13.83
C LYS A 35 -20.18 -9.76 13.09
N SER A 36 -19.43 -8.89 13.78
CA SER A 36 -18.84 -7.69 13.19
C SER A 36 -17.52 -7.96 12.43
N ILE A 37 -16.73 -8.97 12.85
CA ILE A 37 -15.45 -9.31 12.19
C ILE A 37 -15.59 -9.52 10.67
N PRO A 38 -16.54 -10.32 10.14
CA PRO A 38 -16.68 -10.51 8.71
C PRO A 38 -16.99 -9.21 7.95
N TYR A 39 -17.78 -8.32 8.53
CA TYR A 39 -18.11 -7.02 7.93
C TYR A 39 -16.88 -6.10 7.88
N ILE A 40 -16.11 -6.04 8.97
CA ILE A 40 -14.88 -5.25 9.04
C ILE A 40 -13.85 -5.81 8.04
N ALA A 41 -13.68 -7.13 8.01
CA ALA A 41 -12.76 -7.78 7.07
C ALA A 41 -13.17 -7.50 5.62
N LYS A 42 -14.46 -7.65 5.27
CA LYS A 42 -14.97 -7.36 3.93
C LYS A 42 -14.78 -5.90 3.54
N ALA A 43 -15.09 -4.96 4.43
CA ALA A 43 -14.90 -3.54 4.20
C ALA A 43 -13.41 -3.19 3.98
N SER A 44 -12.51 -3.76 4.79
CA SER A 44 -11.07 -3.57 4.66
C SER A 44 -10.53 -4.14 3.35
N CYS A 45 -10.94 -5.35 2.97
CA CYS A 45 -10.57 -5.96 1.69
C CYS A 45 -11.07 -5.13 0.50
N SER A 46 -12.33 -4.66 0.53
CA SER A 46 -12.89 -3.81 -0.53
C SER A 46 -12.15 -2.47 -0.63
N SER A 47 -11.82 -1.87 0.50
CA SER A 47 -11.03 -0.62 0.54
C SER A 47 -9.64 -0.82 -0.05
N LEU A 48 -8.96 -1.92 0.32
CA LEU A 48 -7.65 -2.27 -0.23
C LEU A 48 -7.74 -2.51 -1.73
N GLN A 49 -8.69 -3.32 -2.19
CA GLN A 49 -8.88 -3.60 -3.62
C GLN A 49 -9.14 -2.33 -4.43
N ASN A 50 -9.94 -1.41 -3.90
CA ASN A 50 -10.17 -0.12 -4.56
C ASN A 50 -8.89 0.71 -4.69
N LYS A 51 -8.07 0.77 -3.63
CA LYS A 51 -6.77 1.45 -3.69
C LYS A 51 -5.82 0.80 -4.70
N LEU A 52 -5.80 -0.53 -4.78
CA LEU A 52 -5.01 -1.26 -5.77
C LEU A 52 -5.45 -0.93 -7.20
N ASN A 53 -6.76 -0.93 -7.46
CA ASN A 53 -7.31 -0.61 -8.77
C ASN A 53 -6.96 0.82 -9.20
N ILE A 54 -7.13 1.80 -8.30
CA ILE A 54 -6.77 3.20 -8.57
C ILE A 54 -5.26 3.33 -8.84
N GLY A 55 -4.42 2.65 -8.04
CA GLY A 55 -2.98 2.65 -8.23
C GLY A 55 -2.57 2.10 -9.60
N LEU A 56 -3.16 0.98 -9.99
CA LEU A 56 -2.91 0.35 -11.28
C LEU A 56 -3.39 1.21 -12.46
N GLU A 57 -4.60 1.76 -12.38
CA GLU A 57 -5.18 2.63 -13.40
C GLU A 57 -4.31 3.86 -13.66
N LEU A 58 -3.96 4.61 -12.60
CA LEU A 58 -3.13 5.80 -12.72
C LEU A 58 -1.71 5.49 -13.21
N SER A 59 -1.14 4.36 -12.79
CA SER A 59 0.17 3.94 -13.27
C SER A 59 0.12 3.53 -14.75
N SER A 60 -0.94 2.86 -15.18
CA SER A 60 -1.16 2.48 -16.57
C SER A 60 -1.38 3.72 -17.45
N GLU A 61 -2.21 4.68 -17.03
CA GLU A 61 -2.36 5.94 -17.76
C GLU A 61 -1.04 6.69 -17.94
N PHE A 62 -0.20 6.69 -16.92
CA PHE A 62 1.11 7.35 -16.98
C PHE A 62 2.05 6.69 -18.00
N VAL A 63 2.06 5.34 -18.07
CA VAL A 63 2.94 4.57 -18.94
C VAL A 63 2.65 4.79 -20.43
N PHE A 64 1.39 5.00 -20.81
CA PHE A 64 0.97 5.20 -22.21
C PHE A 64 1.07 6.65 -22.71
N GLN A 65 1.74 7.52 -21.98
CA GLN A 65 1.92 8.91 -22.41
C GLN A 65 3.04 9.07 -23.44
N ASP A 66 2.76 9.70 -24.54
CA ASP A 66 3.68 9.91 -25.68
C ASP A 66 5.01 10.55 -25.25
N TYR A 67 4.98 11.50 -24.31
CA TYR A 67 6.20 12.14 -23.84
C TYR A 67 7.12 11.16 -23.10
N LEU A 68 6.60 10.13 -22.43
CA LEU A 68 7.40 9.13 -21.76
C LEU A 68 8.07 8.22 -22.78
N ILE A 69 7.32 7.76 -23.75
CA ILE A 69 7.80 6.93 -24.87
C ILE A 69 8.88 7.71 -25.63
N ASN A 70 8.58 8.95 -26.04
CA ASN A 70 9.52 9.80 -26.78
C ASN A 70 10.82 10.05 -26.00
N TYR A 71 10.73 10.28 -24.68
CA TYR A 71 11.92 10.47 -23.86
C TYR A 71 12.81 9.24 -23.84
N ILE A 72 12.24 8.06 -23.63
CA ILE A 72 12.99 6.79 -23.57
C ILE A 72 13.57 6.44 -24.95
N THR A 73 12.76 6.49 -26.02
CA THR A 73 13.20 6.12 -27.38
C THR A 73 14.22 7.09 -27.97
N SER A 74 14.22 8.36 -27.54
CA SER A 74 15.26 9.32 -27.89
C SER A 74 16.60 9.07 -27.16
N LEU A 75 16.76 7.96 -26.45
CA LEU A 75 17.87 7.69 -25.55
C LEU A 75 18.04 8.81 -24.50
N GLU A 76 16.91 9.32 -24.02
CA GLU A 76 16.79 10.36 -22.98
C GLU A 76 17.38 11.73 -23.40
N LYS A 77 17.42 12.02 -24.70
CA LYS A 77 17.95 13.27 -25.26
C LYS A 77 16.89 14.35 -25.47
N ASP A 78 15.61 13.98 -25.53
CA ASP A 78 14.51 14.95 -25.67
C ASP A 78 14.24 15.65 -24.32
N GLU A 79 14.76 16.86 -24.17
CA GLU A 79 14.60 17.63 -22.92
C GLU A 79 13.14 18.08 -22.70
N ASN A 80 12.34 18.35 -23.76
CA ASN A 80 10.95 18.72 -23.62
C ASN A 80 10.12 17.53 -23.11
N ALA A 81 10.35 16.35 -23.67
CA ALA A 81 9.74 15.11 -23.22
C ALA A 81 10.12 14.79 -21.78
N LYS A 82 11.38 15.00 -21.39
CA LYS A 82 11.85 14.84 -20.01
C LYS A 82 11.15 15.77 -19.03
N GLN A 83 11.01 17.06 -19.37
CA GLN A 83 10.32 18.01 -18.51
C GLN A 83 8.84 17.64 -18.33
N SER A 84 8.21 17.16 -19.40
CA SER A 84 6.81 16.66 -19.35
C SER A 84 6.69 15.43 -18.47
N MET A 85 7.59 14.46 -18.61
CA MET A 85 7.68 13.27 -17.76
C MET A 85 7.85 13.66 -16.27
N LEU A 86 8.82 14.51 -15.95
CA LEU A 86 9.08 14.93 -14.58
C LEU A 86 7.90 15.68 -13.96
N ARG A 87 7.18 16.49 -14.75
CA ARG A 87 5.95 17.16 -14.31
C ARG A 87 4.86 16.15 -13.98
N ALA A 88 4.64 15.18 -14.86
CA ALA A 88 3.65 14.13 -14.65
C ALA A 88 3.99 13.24 -13.45
N MET A 89 5.26 12.89 -13.25
CA MET A 89 5.73 12.17 -12.07
C MET A 89 5.44 12.94 -10.77
N ARG A 90 5.69 14.27 -10.74
CA ARG A 90 5.35 15.11 -9.58
C ARG A 90 3.85 15.12 -9.32
N ASN A 91 3.04 15.29 -10.37
CA ASN A 91 1.58 15.28 -10.24
C ASN A 91 1.07 13.94 -9.71
N LEU A 92 1.61 12.83 -10.19
CA LEU A 92 1.23 11.49 -9.74
C LEU A 92 1.63 11.27 -8.27
N SER A 93 2.88 11.57 -7.91
CA SER A 93 3.39 11.40 -6.54
C SER A 93 2.74 12.34 -5.51
N SER A 94 2.07 13.42 -5.96
CA SER A 94 1.32 14.33 -5.08
C SER A 94 -0.12 13.88 -4.82
N LYS A 95 -0.63 12.89 -5.55
CA LYS A 95 -1.98 12.37 -5.34
C LYS A 95 -2.07 11.61 -4.03
N LYS A 96 -3.19 11.73 -3.33
CA LYS A 96 -3.44 11.04 -2.06
C LYS A 96 -3.29 9.53 -2.24
N GLY A 97 -2.43 8.93 -1.43
CA GLY A 97 -2.16 7.49 -1.45
C GLY A 97 -0.94 7.07 -2.25
N PHE A 98 -0.26 8.03 -2.93
CA PHE A 98 1.03 7.79 -3.55
C PHE A 98 2.14 8.43 -2.72
N SER A 99 3.21 7.69 -2.45
CA SER A 99 4.40 8.18 -1.75
C SER A 99 5.54 8.49 -2.70
N SER A 100 5.56 7.85 -3.86
CA SER A 100 6.61 8.01 -4.87
C SER A 100 6.12 7.63 -6.27
N CYS A 101 6.79 8.15 -7.29
CA CYS A 101 6.66 7.73 -8.68
C CYS A 101 8.07 7.59 -9.27
N PHE A 102 8.31 6.54 -10.04
CA PHE A 102 9.62 6.33 -10.67
C PHE A 102 9.50 5.90 -12.13
N VAL A 103 10.57 6.17 -12.88
CA VAL A 103 10.78 5.72 -14.27
C VAL A 103 12.20 5.19 -14.38
N SER A 104 12.36 4.04 -15.03
CA SER A 104 13.65 3.43 -15.33
C SER A 104 13.74 3.05 -16.79
N SER A 105 14.88 3.33 -17.41
CA SER A 105 15.15 2.96 -18.80
C SER A 105 16.06 1.74 -18.88
N SER A 106 15.65 0.72 -19.64
CA SER A 106 16.51 -0.43 -19.95
C SER A 106 17.60 -0.13 -20.98
N LEU A 107 17.44 0.98 -21.73
CA LEU A 107 18.43 1.41 -22.74
C LEU A 107 19.64 2.10 -22.13
N THR A 108 19.42 2.87 -21.05
CA THR A 108 20.47 3.69 -20.41
C THR A 108 20.77 3.26 -18.98
N ASN A 109 19.91 2.40 -18.39
CA ASN A 109 19.87 2.06 -16.97
C ASN A 109 19.68 3.26 -16.04
N ASN A 110 19.21 4.40 -16.57
CA ASN A 110 18.88 5.54 -15.73
C ASN A 110 17.58 5.31 -14.97
N TYR A 111 17.58 5.80 -13.76
CA TYR A 111 16.45 5.75 -12.82
C TYR A 111 16.14 7.16 -12.33
N TYR A 112 14.91 7.55 -12.45
CA TYR A 112 14.35 8.80 -11.97
C TYR A 112 13.24 8.47 -10.97
N ALA A 113 13.27 9.08 -9.79
CA ALA A 113 12.19 8.94 -8.82
C ALA A 113 11.82 10.29 -8.24
N ILE A 114 10.53 10.51 -8.03
CA ILE A 114 10.00 11.60 -7.23
C ILE A 114 9.48 10.99 -5.93
N THR A 115 10.10 11.37 -4.82
CA THR A 115 9.70 10.93 -3.47
C THR A 115 9.58 12.17 -2.59
N LYS A 116 8.42 12.37 -1.97
CA LYS A 116 8.14 13.58 -1.16
C LYS A 116 8.40 14.89 -1.92
N GLY A 117 8.14 14.89 -3.25
CA GLY A 117 8.37 16.04 -4.13
C GLY A 117 9.81 16.23 -4.62
N GLU A 118 10.77 15.50 -4.07
CA GLU A 118 12.18 15.58 -4.44
C GLU A 118 12.52 14.61 -5.58
N LEU A 119 13.28 15.11 -6.55
CA LEU A 119 13.82 14.31 -7.64
C LEU A 119 15.09 13.60 -7.20
N LYS A 120 15.08 12.27 -7.27
CA LYS A 120 16.26 11.41 -7.14
C LYS A 120 16.62 10.84 -8.51
N ARG A 121 17.92 10.78 -8.81
CA ARG A 121 18.45 10.21 -10.06
C ARG A 121 19.65 9.33 -9.74
N LYS A 122 19.70 8.16 -10.34
CA LYS A 122 20.87 7.27 -10.32
C LYS A 122 20.93 6.43 -11.60
N THR A 123 22.07 5.81 -11.84
CA THR A 123 22.21 4.77 -12.85
C THR A 123 22.19 3.41 -12.13
N LEU A 124 21.31 2.53 -12.58
CA LEU A 124 21.14 1.19 -12.03
C LEU A 124 22.27 0.27 -12.48
N SER A 125 22.70 -0.63 -11.60
CA SER A 125 23.78 -1.57 -11.90
C SER A 125 23.36 -3.00 -11.54
N SER A 126 23.53 -3.93 -12.49
CA SER A 126 23.25 -5.34 -12.26
C SER A 126 24.18 -6.01 -11.23
N THR A 127 25.24 -5.33 -10.81
CA THR A 127 26.16 -5.83 -9.77
C THR A 127 25.77 -5.40 -8.37
N LYS A 128 24.82 -4.44 -8.24
CA LYS A 128 24.35 -3.95 -6.94
C LYS A 128 23.10 -4.68 -6.50
N ALA A 129 23.10 -5.17 -5.27
CA ALA A 129 21.96 -5.92 -4.70
C ALA A 129 20.67 -5.07 -4.65
N GLU A 130 20.79 -3.78 -4.31
CA GLU A 130 19.67 -2.85 -4.23
C GLU A 130 19.02 -2.52 -5.59
N ASP A 131 19.69 -2.83 -6.71
CA ASP A 131 19.19 -2.56 -8.06
C ASP A 131 18.65 -3.82 -8.76
N GLN A 132 18.79 -5.01 -8.15
CA GLN A 132 18.40 -6.30 -8.75
C GLN A 132 16.91 -6.38 -9.08
N TRP A 133 16.08 -5.67 -8.32
CA TRP A 133 14.64 -5.63 -8.58
C TRP A 133 14.33 -5.22 -10.03
N PHE A 134 15.03 -4.21 -10.57
CA PHE A 134 14.82 -3.73 -11.94
C PHE A 134 15.16 -4.81 -12.98
N PHE A 135 16.32 -5.43 -12.85
CA PHE A 135 16.76 -6.47 -13.79
C PHE A 135 15.87 -7.72 -13.70
N ASN A 136 15.35 -8.04 -12.52
CA ASN A 136 14.40 -9.13 -12.31
C ASN A 136 13.05 -8.82 -12.97
N VAL A 137 12.53 -7.59 -12.80
CA VAL A 137 11.31 -7.15 -13.47
C VAL A 137 11.49 -7.24 -14.99
N MET A 138 12.60 -6.75 -15.53
CA MET A 138 12.86 -6.78 -16.98
C MET A 138 12.96 -8.20 -17.54
N LYS A 139 13.53 -9.15 -16.79
CA LYS A 139 13.61 -10.57 -17.18
C LYS A 139 12.29 -11.33 -17.06
N ALA A 140 11.42 -10.91 -16.18
CA ALA A 140 10.14 -11.58 -15.96
C ALA A 140 9.25 -11.51 -17.20
N ASN A 141 8.55 -12.58 -17.52
CA ASN A 141 7.58 -12.61 -18.63
C ASN A 141 6.21 -12.07 -18.20
N LYS A 142 6.22 -10.87 -17.62
CA LYS A 142 5.02 -10.15 -17.14
C LYS A 142 5.14 -8.69 -17.52
N ASP A 143 4.05 -8.11 -17.98
CA ASP A 143 3.99 -6.68 -18.33
C ASP A 143 3.71 -5.82 -17.12
N ILE A 144 2.97 -6.36 -16.16
CA ILE A 144 2.65 -5.73 -14.89
C ILE A 144 3.10 -6.65 -13.77
N ASP A 145 3.85 -6.11 -12.84
CA ASP A 145 4.24 -6.77 -11.60
C ASP A 145 4.01 -5.82 -10.43
N TYR A 146 3.69 -6.38 -9.28
CA TYR A 146 3.53 -5.61 -8.05
C TYR A 146 4.18 -6.34 -6.90
N ASN A 147 4.84 -5.58 -6.05
CA ASN A 147 5.48 -6.10 -4.85
C ASN A 147 5.31 -5.16 -3.67
N VAL A 148 5.26 -5.73 -2.48
CA VAL A 148 5.29 -4.98 -1.23
C VAL A 148 6.72 -4.98 -0.72
N GLN A 149 7.26 -3.79 -0.47
CA GLN A 149 8.60 -3.62 0.03
C GLN A 149 8.62 -2.60 1.15
N TYR A 150 9.42 -2.86 2.18
CA TYR A 150 9.70 -1.89 3.22
C TYR A 150 10.59 -0.78 2.67
N ASP A 151 10.14 0.46 2.81
CA ASP A 151 10.90 1.66 2.48
C ASP A 151 11.51 2.24 3.75
N ALA A 152 12.81 2.05 3.94
CA ALA A 152 13.52 2.55 5.12
C ALA A 152 13.58 4.10 5.20
N LEU A 153 13.36 4.81 4.09
CA LEU A 153 13.34 6.28 4.10
C LEU A 153 12.00 6.82 4.60
N LEU A 154 10.94 6.06 4.42
CA LEU A 154 9.59 6.42 4.83
C LEU A 154 9.16 5.73 6.12
N ASP A 155 9.93 4.71 6.57
CA ASP A 155 9.61 3.83 7.72
C ASP A 155 8.24 3.15 7.56
N GLU A 156 7.94 2.71 6.32
CA GLU A 156 6.64 2.11 6.00
C GLU A 156 6.77 1.04 4.91
N PHE A 157 5.77 0.15 4.83
CA PHE A 157 5.62 -0.75 3.70
C PHE A 157 4.90 -0.06 2.55
N ASN A 158 5.53 -0.05 1.38
CA ASN A 158 4.96 0.47 0.15
C ASN A 158 4.62 -0.66 -0.81
N LEU A 159 3.50 -0.49 -1.52
CA LEU A 159 3.16 -1.31 -2.66
C LEU A 159 3.65 -0.62 -3.94
N PHE A 160 4.48 -1.31 -4.69
CA PHE A 160 5.01 -0.85 -5.97
C PHE A 160 4.27 -1.51 -7.13
N PHE A 161 3.86 -0.71 -8.11
CA PHE A 161 3.36 -1.15 -9.40
C PHE A 161 4.47 -0.97 -10.43
N ASN A 162 4.99 -2.06 -10.96
CA ASN A 162 6.02 -2.07 -11.99
C ASN A 162 5.35 -2.40 -13.33
N ILE A 163 5.29 -1.44 -14.24
CA ILE A 163 4.67 -1.61 -15.56
C ILE A 163 5.75 -1.46 -16.61
N LYS A 164 5.89 -2.45 -17.48
CA LYS A 164 6.81 -2.40 -18.61
C LYS A 164 6.20 -1.61 -19.75
N ILE A 165 6.98 -0.70 -20.30
CA ILE A 165 6.72 -0.08 -21.58
C ILE A 165 7.37 -0.97 -22.63
N LYS A 166 6.59 -1.44 -23.59
CA LYS A 166 7.06 -2.19 -24.76
C LYS A 166 6.93 -1.32 -25.99
N ASP A 167 7.92 -1.41 -26.85
CA ASP A 167 7.90 -0.87 -28.20
C ASP A 167 6.90 -1.65 -29.07
#